data_1ad504b2939b102c8070e84bc9f9822c
#
_entry.id   1ad504b2939b102c8070e84bc9f9822c
#
_cell.length_a   1.000
_cell.length_b   1.000
_cell.length_c   1.000
_cell.angle_alpha   90.00
_cell.angle_beta   90.00
_cell.angle_gamma   90.00
#
_symmetry.space_group_name_H-M   'P 1'
#
loop_
_entity.id
_entity.type
_entity.pdbx_description
1 polymer ?
#
loop_
_entity_poly.entity_id
_entity_poly.type
_entity_poly.pdbx_seq_one_letter_code
_entity_poly.pdbx_strand_id
1 'polypeptide(L)'
;MIEKLVIANRGEIALRILRACRELGIKTVAVHSEADRDLKHVRLADESVCIGPAASAQSYLNIPAIISAAEVTDAVAIHPGYGFLSENADFAERVEQSGFIFVGPRPDTIRLMGDKIQAINAMKAAGVPCVPGSDGPLDDDPERTLALGREIGFPVIIKAAGGGGGRGMRVVYSEATLLNAVSLTRAEALAAFGNDMVYMEKFLENPRHVEFQVLSDTHGNAVHLGERDCSMQRRHQKVVEEAPAPGITPEVRERMGGRCAEACRKIGYRGAGTFEFLFENGEFYFIEMNTRVQVEHPVTELVTGVDIVKEQLLVAAGEPLSFRQEDIVLRGHAIECRINAEDPTNFRPSPGLITTVHMPGGPGIRVDTHIYQGYRVPPYYDSMIGKLVAHGDTRATAIARMQTALSEIVIEGIKTNIPLHQEIMADAAFAAGGANIHYLEKKLGL
;
A
#
# COMPACT_ATOMS: atom_id res chain seq x y z
N MET A 1 3.40 12.07 -25.80
CA MET A 1 3.09 12.81 -24.53
C MET A 1 1.60 12.64 -24.25
N ILE A 2 1.19 12.48 -23.00
CA ILE A 2 -0.23 12.42 -22.60
C ILE A 2 -0.81 13.84 -22.61
N GLU A 3 -1.83 14.08 -23.42
CA GLU A 3 -2.45 15.41 -23.53
C GLU A 3 -3.62 15.59 -22.54
N LYS A 4 -4.40 14.54 -22.34
CA LYS A 4 -5.57 14.54 -21.44
C LYS A 4 -5.71 13.17 -20.75
N LEU A 5 -6.04 13.19 -19.45
CA LEU A 5 -6.06 11.99 -18.60
C LEU A 5 -7.32 11.95 -17.74
N VAL A 6 -7.96 10.77 -17.67
CA VAL A 6 -9.02 10.47 -16.70
C VAL A 6 -8.39 10.06 -15.38
N ILE A 7 -8.81 10.72 -14.30
CA ILE A 7 -8.47 10.33 -12.92
C ILE A 7 -9.59 9.38 -12.44
N ALA A 8 -9.31 8.06 -12.49
CA ALA A 8 -10.27 7.02 -12.14
C ALA A 8 -10.21 6.68 -10.64
N ASN A 9 -10.29 7.70 -9.81
CA ASN A 9 -10.25 7.58 -8.35
C ASN A 9 -10.92 8.79 -7.69
N ARG A 10 -10.90 8.84 -6.35
CA ARG A 10 -11.51 9.88 -5.53
C ARG A 10 -10.57 10.34 -4.41
N GLY A 11 -11.02 11.32 -3.65
CA GLY A 11 -10.35 11.71 -2.40
C GLY A 11 -9.00 12.39 -2.62
N GLU A 12 -8.08 12.15 -1.70
CA GLU A 12 -6.77 12.83 -1.71
C GLU A 12 -5.90 12.37 -2.88
N ILE A 13 -5.97 11.08 -3.26
CA ILE A 13 -5.16 10.56 -4.38
C ILE A 13 -5.58 11.13 -5.72
N ALA A 14 -6.89 11.36 -5.94
CA ALA A 14 -7.35 12.02 -7.15
C ALA A 14 -6.83 13.46 -7.23
N LEU A 15 -6.80 14.18 -6.12
CA LEU A 15 -6.21 15.51 -6.04
C LEU A 15 -4.68 15.48 -6.23
N ARG A 16 -4.00 14.45 -5.71
CA ARG A 16 -2.55 14.25 -5.90
C ARG A 16 -2.20 14.03 -7.37
N ILE A 17 -2.97 13.19 -8.06
CA ILE A 17 -2.78 12.95 -9.51
C ILE A 17 -3.03 14.24 -10.30
N LEU A 18 -4.10 14.96 -9.98
CA LEU A 18 -4.42 16.24 -10.63
C LEU A 18 -3.26 17.24 -10.53
N ARG A 19 -2.62 17.34 -9.35
CA ARG A 19 -1.46 18.22 -9.15
C ARG A 19 -0.27 17.83 -10.04
N ALA A 20 0.06 16.54 -10.13
CA ALA A 20 1.12 16.07 -11.02
C ALA A 20 0.80 16.32 -12.50
N CYS A 21 -0.44 16.10 -12.92
CA CYS A 21 -0.90 16.40 -14.27
C CYS A 21 -0.73 17.88 -14.61
N ARG A 22 -1.10 18.78 -13.71
CA ARG A 22 -0.94 20.23 -13.91
C ARG A 22 0.51 20.66 -14.09
N GLU A 23 1.42 20.10 -13.30
CA GLU A 23 2.86 20.37 -13.45
C GLU A 23 3.40 19.93 -14.81
N LEU A 24 2.84 18.84 -15.37
CA LEU A 24 3.21 18.33 -16.68
C LEU A 24 2.43 18.94 -17.86
N GLY A 25 1.49 19.87 -17.58
CA GLY A 25 0.62 20.45 -18.60
C GLY A 25 -0.43 19.49 -19.16
N ILE A 26 -0.73 18.41 -18.45
CA ILE A 26 -1.74 17.40 -18.84
C ILE A 26 -3.10 17.89 -18.38
N LYS A 27 -4.08 17.95 -19.29
CA LYS A 27 -5.48 18.22 -18.95
C LYS A 27 -6.11 17.06 -18.19
N THR A 28 -7.01 17.35 -17.27
CA THR A 28 -7.58 16.36 -16.36
C THR A 28 -9.09 16.24 -16.51
N VAL A 29 -9.55 14.99 -16.50
CA VAL A 29 -10.97 14.63 -16.39
C VAL A 29 -11.18 13.94 -15.04
N ALA A 30 -11.95 14.55 -14.16
CA ALA A 30 -12.33 13.94 -12.88
C ALA A 30 -13.58 13.08 -13.08
N VAL A 31 -13.49 11.77 -12.81
CA VAL A 31 -14.73 10.99 -12.64
C VAL A 31 -15.18 11.08 -11.18
N HIS A 32 -16.50 11.04 -10.97
CA HIS A 32 -17.07 11.06 -9.63
C HIS A 32 -18.41 10.33 -9.57
N SER A 33 -18.73 9.77 -8.40
CA SER A 33 -20.09 9.36 -8.10
C SER A 33 -20.98 10.57 -7.78
N GLU A 34 -22.28 10.37 -7.70
CA GLU A 34 -23.22 11.44 -7.26
C GLU A 34 -22.86 12.00 -5.89
N ALA A 35 -22.36 11.15 -4.96
CA ALA A 35 -22.00 11.57 -3.61
C ALA A 35 -20.71 12.42 -3.57
N ASP A 36 -19.85 12.31 -4.55
CA ASP A 36 -18.54 12.97 -4.61
C ASP A 36 -18.51 14.20 -5.54
N ARG A 37 -19.65 14.68 -6.00
CA ARG A 37 -19.77 15.84 -6.92
C ARG A 37 -19.02 17.08 -6.43
N ASP A 38 -18.95 17.28 -5.12
CA ASP A 38 -18.36 18.45 -4.50
C ASP A 38 -16.88 18.27 -4.08
N LEU A 39 -16.24 17.16 -4.43
CA LEU A 39 -14.82 16.94 -4.14
C LEU A 39 -13.92 18.00 -4.82
N LYS A 40 -12.83 18.36 -4.15
CA LYS A 40 -11.88 19.37 -4.66
C LYS A 40 -11.37 19.06 -6.04
N HIS A 41 -10.98 17.80 -6.33
CA HIS A 41 -10.45 17.43 -7.64
C HIS A 41 -11.51 17.57 -8.74
N VAL A 42 -12.80 17.35 -8.45
CA VAL A 42 -13.90 17.55 -9.40
C VAL A 42 -14.04 19.03 -9.77
N ARG A 43 -13.93 19.91 -8.78
CA ARG A 43 -14.01 21.37 -8.99
C ARG A 43 -12.77 21.95 -9.69
N LEU A 44 -11.63 21.28 -9.57
CA LEU A 44 -10.35 21.78 -10.06
C LEU A 44 -9.94 21.15 -11.38
N ALA A 45 -10.53 20.04 -11.79
CA ALA A 45 -10.26 19.40 -13.08
C ALA A 45 -10.75 20.26 -14.24
N ASP A 46 -10.18 20.05 -15.42
CA ASP A 46 -10.59 20.75 -16.64
C ASP A 46 -11.99 20.30 -17.07
N GLU A 47 -12.29 19.02 -16.89
CA GLU A 47 -13.60 18.40 -17.15
C GLU A 47 -13.97 17.43 -16.01
N SER A 48 -15.27 17.14 -15.89
CA SER A 48 -15.75 16.14 -14.93
C SER A 48 -16.90 15.32 -15.49
N VAL A 49 -16.97 14.03 -15.12
CA VAL A 49 -18.02 13.10 -15.55
C VAL A 49 -18.57 12.36 -14.35
N CYS A 50 -19.88 12.41 -14.15
CA CYS A 50 -20.56 11.57 -13.17
C CYS A 50 -20.70 10.15 -13.73
N ILE A 51 -20.10 9.17 -13.02
CA ILE A 51 -20.04 7.77 -13.46
C ILE A 51 -21.06 6.86 -12.77
N GLY A 52 -21.96 7.42 -11.96
CA GLY A 52 -23.04 6.67 -11.33
C GLY A 52 -23.36 7.09 -9.90
N PRO A 53 -24.24 6.33 -9.22
CA PRO A 53 -24.65 6.61 -7.86
C PRO A 53 -23.54 6.39 -6.84
N ALA A 54 -23.80 6.67 -5.54
CA ALA A 54 -22.82 6.61 -4.47
C ALA A 54 -22.15 5.25 -4.27
N ALA A 55 -22.86 4.15 -4.52
CA ALA A 55 -22.30 2.80 -4.34
C ALA A 55 -21.12 2.55 -5.28
N SER A 56 -19.97 2.11 -4.72
CA SER A 56 -18.73 1.89 -5.49
C SER A 56 -18.92 0.89 -6.64
N ALA A 57 -19.70 -0.17 -6.44
CA ALA A 57 -19.99 -1.17 -7.46
C ALA A 57 -20.69 -0.60 -8.70
N GLN A 58 -21.42 0.52 -8.55
CA GLN A 58 -22.16 1.18 -9.60
C GLN A 58 -21.46 2.43 -10.16
N SER A 59 -20.30 2.78 -9.60
CA SER A 59 -19.51 3.96 -9.96
C SER A 59 -18.02 3.64 -10.13
N TYR A 60 -17.21 3.76 -9.09
CA TYR A 60 -15.74 3.58 -9.17
C TYR A 60 -15.26 2.17 -9.53
N LEU A 61 -16.11 1.14 -9.39
CA LEU A 61 -15.86 -0.23 -9.85
C LEU A 61 -16.57 -0.57 -11.17
N ASN A 62 -17.25 0.40 -11.77
CA ASN A 62 -17.96 0.22 -13.05
C ASN A 62 -17.01 0.51 -14.22
N ILE A 63 -16.32 -0.54 -14.70
CA ILE A 63 -15.35 -0.45 -15.80
C ILE A 63 -15.94 0.24 -17.04
N PRO A 64 -17.13 -0.17 -17.57
CA PRO A 64 -17.72 0.48 -18.72
C PRO A 64 -17.93 1.99 -18.54
N ALA A 65 -18.40 2.42 -17.37
CA ALA A 65 -18.65 3.84 -17.11
C ALA A 65 -17.35 4.67 -17.12
N ILE A 66 -16.25 4.11 -16.58
CA ILE A 66 -14.94 4.78 -16.59
C ILE A 66 -14.38 4.88 -18.01
N ILE A 67 -14.45 3.81 -18.80
CA ILE A 67 -14.01 3.81 -20.20
C ILE A 67 -14.82 4.79 -21.03
N SER A 68 -16.16 4.78 -20.89
CA SER A 68 -17.03 5.74 -21.59
C SER A 68 -16.72 7.20 -21.19
N ALA A 69 -16.34 7.45 -19.92
CA ALA A 69 -15.91 8.78 -19.53
C ALA A 69 -14.63 9.23 -20.27
N ALA A 70 -13.70 8.31 -20.53
CA ALA A 70 -12.51 8.61 -21.34
C ALA A 70 -12.87 8.87 -22.80
N GLU A 71 -13.78 8.07 -23.37
CA GLU A 71 -14.25 8.23 -24.77
C GLU A 71 -14.93 9.58 -24.99
N VAL A 72 -15.91 9.93 -24.18
CA VAL A 72 -16.71 11.16 -24.37
C VAL A 72 -15.95 12.46 -24.08
N THR A 73 -14.80 12.36 -23.42
CA THR A 73 -13.95 13.51 -23.12
C THR A 73 -12.70 13.58 -23.98
N ASP A 74 -12.54 12.66 -24.94
CA ASP A 74 -11.33 12.54 -25.77
C ASP A 74 -10.05 12.43 -24.93
N ALA A 75 -10.11 11.80 -23.76
CA ALA A 75 -8.92 11.50 -22.97
C ALA A 75 -8.10 10.37 -23.62
N VAL A 76 -6.79 10.39 -23.45
CA VAL A 76 -5.89 9.40 -24.05
C VAL A 76 -5.31 8.43 -23.00
N ALA A 77 -5.48 8.73 -21.73
CA ALA A 77 -4.93 7.93 -20.63
C ALA A 77 -5.88 7.85 -19.44
N ILE A 78 -5.73 6.81 -18.64
CA ILE A 78 -6.50 6.60 -17.39
C ILE A 78 -5.53 6.27 -16.27
N HIS A 79 -5.58 7.02 -15.16
CA HIS A 79 -4.82 6.77 -13.94
C HIS A 79 -5.73 6.20 -12.86
N PRO A 80 -5.51 4.96 -12.39
CA PRO A 80 -6.38 4.31 -11.43
C PRO A 80 -6.13 4.75 -9.96
N GLY A 81 -5.03 5.41 -9.67
CA GLY A 81 -4.61 5.73 -8.29
C GLY A 81 -4.27 4.47 -7.49
N TYR A 82 -4.85 4.33 -6.30
CA TYR A 82 -4.80 3.14 -5.47
C TYR A 82 -6.22 2.73 -5.01
N GLY A 83 -6.38 1.46 -4.58
CA GLY A 83 -7.71 0.90 -4.29
C GLY A 83 -8.57 0.76 -5.55
N PHE A 84 -9.87 0.54 -5.39
CA PHE A 84 -10.83 0.33 -6.48
C PHE A 84 -10.30 -0.62 -7.57
N LEU A 85 -10.05 -0.11 -8.78
CA LEU A 85 -9.64 -0.89 -9.95
C LEU A 85 -8.11 -0.85 -10.20
N SER A 86 -7.32 -0.24 -9.32
CA SER A 86 -5.89 -0.05 -9.56
C SER A 86 -5.07 -1.35 -9.70
N GLU A 87 -5.52 -2.44 -9.10
CA GLU A 87 -4.91 -3.78 -9.20
C GLU A 87 -5.81 -4.78 -9.93
N ASN A 88 -6.77 -4.29 -10.71
CA ASN A 88 -7.66 -5.12 -11.51
C ASN A 88 -7.07 -5.31 -12.92
N ALA A 89 -6.58 -6.52 -13.22
CA ALA A 89 -5.95 -6.84 -14.49
C ALA A 89 -6.92 -6.73 -15.68
N ASP A 90 -8.19 -7.10 -15.47
CA ASP A 90 -9.21 -7.02 -16.54
C ASP A 90 -9.55 -5.56 -16.87
N PHE A 91 -9.52 -4.68 -15.87
CA PHE A 91 -9.65 -3.24 -16.11
C PHE A 91 -8.49 -2.70 -16.93
N ALA A 92 -7.25 -2.99 -16.53
CA ALA A 92 -6.05 -2.57 -17.24
C ALA A 92 -6.07 -3.06 -18.70
N GLU A 93 -6.43 -4.33 -18.90
CA GLU A 93 -6.55 -4.92 -20.25
C GLU A 93 -7.62 -4.23 -21.10
N ARG A 94 -8.81 -4.01 -20.55
CA ARG A 94 -9.89 -3.31 -21.27
C ARG A 94 -9.53 -1.88 -21.62
N VAL A 95 -8.83 -1.17 -20.74
CA VAL A 95 -8.33 0.18 -21.01
C VAL A 95 -7.40 0.17 -22.22
N GLU A 96 -6.40 -0.74 -22.24
CA GLU A 96 -5.44 -0.85 -23.34
C GLU A 96 -6.11 -1.34 -24.64
N GLN A 97 -7.02 -2.31 -24.58
CA GLN A 97 -7.79 -2.78 -25.75
C GLN A 97 -8.72 -1.71 -26.32
N SER A 98 -9.18 -0.78 -25.51
CA SER A 98 -9.99 0.38 -25.96
C SER A 98 -9.13 1.51 -26.54
N GLY A 99 -7.80 1.33 -26.62
CA GLY A 99 -6.89 2.30 -27.23
C GLY A 99 -6.40 3.40 -26.28
N PHE A 100 -6.66 3.27 -24.96
CA PHE A 100 -6.19 4.20 -23.95
C PHE A 100 -4.90 3.72 -23.29
N ILE A 101 -4.10 4.64 -22.78
CA ILE A 101 -2.93 4.35 -21.96
C ILE A 101 -3.38 4.07 -20.52
N PHE A 102 -3.07 2.89 -20.00
CA PHE A 102 -3.22 2.58 -18.58
C PHE A 102 -1.98 3.08 -17.81
N VAL A 103 -2.15 4.00 -16.86
CA VAL A 103 -1.05 4.48 -16.02
C VAL A 103 -0.80 3.48 -14.89
N GLY A 104 0.06 2.51 -15.18
CA GLY A 104 0.39 1.42 -14.27
C GLY A 104 1.08 0.26 -15.00
N PRO A 105 1.24 -0.89 -14.33
CA PRO A 105 1.84 -2.08 -14.91
C PRO A 105 0.97 -2.68 -16.01
N ARG A 106 1.56 -3.63 -16.74
CA ARG A 106 0.80 -4.39 -17.77
C ARG A 106 -0.18 -5.35 -17.11
N PRO A 107 -1.30 -5.68 -17.79
CA PRO A 107 -2.33 -6.59 -17.26
C PRO A 107 -1.77 -7.97 -16.84
N ASP A 108 -0.84 -8.53 -17.63
CA ASP A 108 -0.16 -9.80 -17.33
C ASP A 108 0.64 -9.75 -16.02
N THR A 109 1.33 -8.63 -15.78
CA THR A 109 2.09 -8.41 -14.56
C THR A 109 1.18 -8.24 -13.34
N ILE A 110 0.06 -7.54 -13.49
CA ILE A 110 -0.96 -7.43 -12.42
C ILE A 110 -1.51 -8.81 -12.08
N ARG A 111 -1.84 -9.66 -13.08
CA ARG A 111 -2.31 -11.03 -12.84
C ARG A 111 -1.25 -11.88 -12.14
N LEU A 112 0.00 -11.80 -12.60
CA LEU A 112 1.11 -12.55 -12.01
C LEU A 112 1.29 -12.21 -10.54
N MET A 113 1.30 -10.93 -10.18
CA MET A 113 1.50 -10.48 -8.80
C MET A 113 0.24 -10.63 -7.94
N GLY A 114 -0.94 -10.64 -8.52
CA GLY A 114 -2.21 -10.86 -7.83
C GLY A 114 -2.44 -12.32 -7.41
N ASP A 115 -1.76 -13.28 -8.03
CA ASP A 115 -1.78 -14.69 -7.64
C ASP A 115 -0.63 -14.98 -6.67
N LYS A 116 -0.95 -15.27 -5.40
CA LYS A 116 0.07 -15.47 -4.34
C LYS A 116 1.11 -16.54 -4.69
N ILE A 117 0.68 -17.66 -5.28
CA ILE A 117 1.58 -18.78 -5.58
C ILE A 117 2.51 -18.38 -6.73
N GLN A 118 1.95 -17.81 -7.80
CA GLN A 118 2.73 -17.35 -8.94
C GLN A 118 3.69 -16.22 -8.55
N ALA A 119 3.23 -15.27 -7.73
CA ALA A 119 4.06 -14.18 -7.23
C ALA A 119 5.25 -14.69 -6.41
N ILE A 120 5.03 -15.62 -5.44
CA ILE A 120 6.10 -16.21 -4.65
C ILE A 120 7.09 -16.97 -5.55
N ASN A 121 6.61 -17.76 -6.51
CA ASN A 121 7.48 -18.49 -7.43
C ASN A 121 8.31 -17.56 -8.32
N ALA A 122 7.70 -16.51 -8.85
CA ALA A 122 8.38 -15.49 -9.64
C ALA A 122 9.46 -14.75 -8.79
N MET A 123 9.14 -14.43 -7.53
CA MET A 123 10.07 -13.76 -6.62
C MET A 123 11.22 -14.68 -6.20
N LYS A 124 10.96 -15.96 -5.88
CA LYS A 124 12.02 -16.94 -5.63
C LYS A 124 12.96 -17.06 -6.85
N ALA A 125 12.41 -17.18 -8.07
CA ALA A 125 13.19 -17.24 -9.30
C ALA A 125 13.99 -15.95 -9.57
N ALA A 126 13.50 -14.81 -9.11
CA ALA A 126 14.18 -13.53 -9.20
C ALA A 126 15.26 -13.33 -8.10
N GLY A 127 15.33 -14.21 -7.09
CA GLY A 127 16.27 -14.12 -5.98
C GLY A 127 15.81 -13.23 -4.82
N VAL A 128 14.53 -12.91 -4.76
CA VAL A 128 13.90 -12.21 -3.64
C VAL A 128 13.62 -13.22 -2.52
N PRO A 129 14.05 -12.96 -1.27
CA PRO A 129 13.82 -13.88 -0.17
C PRO A 129 12.32 -13.98 0.16
N CYS A 130 11.82 -15.22 0.23
CA CYS A 130 10.44 -15.53 0.58
C CYS A 130 10.37 -16.30 1.91
N VAL A 131 9.19 -16.33 2.52
CA VAL A 131 8.99 -17.14 3.74
C VAL A 131 9.35 -18.59 3.44
N PRO A 132 10.24 -19.22 4.21
CA PRO A 132 10.51 -20.64 4.07
C PRO A 132 9.25 -21.47 4.31
N GLY A 133 8.97 -22.43 3.45
CA GLY A 133 7.75 -23.20 3.56
C GLY A 133 7.74 -24.39 2.59
N SER A 134 6.61 -25.11 2.58
CA SER A 134 6.37 -26.17 1.63
C SER A 134 6.21 -25.62 0.21
N ASP A 135 6.80 -26.27 -0.78
CA ASP A 135 6.68 -25.90 -2.20
C ASP A 135 5.35 -26.39 -2.83
N GLY A 136 4.37 -26.64 -2.00
CA GLY A 136 3.04 -27.16 -2.35
C GLY A 136 2.31 -27.65 -1.12
N PRO A 137 1.14 -28.26 -1.30
CA PRO A 137 0.42 -28.91 -0.22
C PRO A 137 1.28 -29.98 0.45
N LEU A 138 1.15 -30.12 1.78
CA LEU A 138 1.78 -31.22 2.51
C LEU A 138 1.18 -32.54 2.03
N ASP A 139 2.06 -33.51 1.72
CA ASP A 139 1.64 -34.88 1.41
C ASP A 139 1.19 -35.63 2.67
N ASP A 140 0.85 -36.91 2.51
CA ASP A 140 0.37 -37.76 3.61
C ASP A 140 1.51 -38.51 4.31
N ASP A 141 2.79 -38.26 3.93
CA ASP A 141 3.96 -38.88 4.54
C ASP A 141 4.37 -38.10 5.81
N PRO A 142 4.20 -38.70 7.01
CA PRO A 142 4.56 -38.07 8.27
C PRO A 142 6.07 -37.76 8.38
N GLU A 143 6.93 -38.63 7.86
CA GLU A 143 8.38 -38.45 7.95
C GLU A 143 8.85 -37.27 7.10
N ARG A 144 8.28 -37.08 5.91
CA ARG A 144 8.54 -35.91 5.08
C ARG A 144 8.06 -34.62 5.73
N THR A 145 6.88 -34.66 6.33
CA THR A 145 6.32 -33.52 7.07
C THR A 145 7.21 -33.11 8.24
N LEU A 146 7.71 -34.08 9.02
CA LEU A 146 8.65 -33.84 10.12
C LEU A 146 9.99 -33.31 9.62
N ALA A 147 10.54 -33.89 8.55
CA ALA A 147 11.78 -33.44 7.95
C ALA A 147 11.67 -31.98 7.46
N LEU A 148 10.58 -31.63 6.79
CA LEU A 148 10.32 -30.27 6.35
C LEU A 148 10.19 -29.29 7.54
N GLY A 149 9.51 -29.69 8.61
CA GLY A 149 9.39 -28.87 9.83
C GLY A 149 10.76 -28.58 10.48
N ARG A 150 11.67 -29.57 10.47
CA ARG A 150 13.07 -29.40 10.94
C ARG A 150 13.86 -28.47 10.02
N GLU A 151 13.70 -28.59 8.71
CA GLU A 151 14.39 -27.75 7.72
C GLU A 151 13.95 -26.28 7.83
N ILE A 152 12.63 -26.02 7.90
CA ILE A 152 12.07 -24.66 8.08
C ILE A 152 12.49 -24.08 9.44
N GLY A 153 12.56 -24.91 10.47
CA GLY A 153 12.85 -24.54 11.86
C GLY A 153 11.62 -23.97 12.58
N PHE A 154 11.37 -24.51 13.79
CA PHE A 154 10.23 -24.06 14.62
C PHE A 154 10.44 -22.63 15.18
N PRO A 155 9.32 -21.89 15.43
CA PRO A 155 7.95 -22.26 15.20
C PRO A 155 7.58 -22.24 13.70
N VAL A 156 6.61 -23.11 13.32
CA VAL A 156 6.02 -23.14 11.99
C VAL A 156 4.51 -22.92 12.09
N ILE A 157 3.89 -22.51 11.00
CA ILE A 157 2.43 -22.35 10.90
C ILE A 157 1.89 -23.28 9.81
N ILE A 158 0.84 -24.00 10.13
CA ILE A 158 0.07 -24.80 9.18
C ILE A 158 -1.11 -23.97 8.72
N LYS A 159 -1.31 -23.87 7.40
CA LYS A 159 -2.37 -23.04 6.77
C LYS A 159 -3.19 -23.89 5.82
N ALA A 160 -4.52 -23.79 5.89
CA ALA A 160 -5.42 -24.37 4.90
C ALA A 160 -5.37 -23.60 3.58
N ALA A 161 -5.40 -24.30 2.44
CA ALA A 161 -5.39 -23.72 1.10
C ALA A 161 -6.58 -22.76 0.84
N GLY A 162 -7.74 -23.07 1.40
CA GLY A 162 -8.93 -22.22 1.33
C GLY A 162 -9.10 -21.26 2.51
N GLY A 163 -8.13 -21.22 3.45
CA GLY A 163 -8.21 -20.44 4.69
C GLY A 163 -7.92 -18.95 4.45
N GLY A 164 -8.56 -18.12 5.26
CA GLY A 164 -8.35 -16.68 5.29
C GLY A 164 -8.94 -16.04 6.55
N GLY A 165 -8.51 -14.83 6.88
CA GLY A 165 -9.04 -14.11 8.04
C GLY A 165 -8.77 -14.79 9.40
N GLY A 166 -7.66 -15.54 9.52
CA GLY A 166 -7.28 -16.23 10.76
C GLY A 166 -7.92 -17.60 10.96
N ARG A 167 -8.75 -18.09 10.05
CA ARG A 167 -9.36 -19.43 10.10
C ARG A 167 -8.55 -20.45 9.30
N GLY A 168 -8.47 -21.69 9.80
CA GLY A 168 -7.70 -22.76 9.15
C GLY A 168 -6.19 -22.54 9.26
N MET A 169 -5.72 -21.95 10.37
CA MET A 169 -4.30 -21.73 10.65
C MET A 169 -3.96 -22.18 12.06
N ARG A 170 -2.80 -22.83 12.22
CA ARG A 170 -2.31 -23.33 13.51
C ARG A 170 -0.82 -23.19 13.64
N VAL A 171 -0.38 -22.47 14.67
CA VAL A 171 1.03 -22.32 15.00
C VAL A 171 1.52 -23.54 15.78
N VAL A 172 2.71 -24.01 15.43
CA VAL A 172 3.36 -25.20 16.02
C VAL A 172 4.76 -24.82 16.49
N TYR A 173 4.98 -24.92 17.80
CA TYR A 173 6.25 -24.53 18.43
C TYR A 173 7.26 -25.67 18.55
N SER A 174 6.85 -26.92 18.36
CA SER A 174 7.74 -28.08 18.49
C SER A 174 7.33 -29.21 17.55
N GLU A 175 8.31 -30.02 17.19
CA GLU A 175 8.13 -31.22 16.36
C GLU A 175 7.08 -32.20 16.95
N ALA A 176 7.09 -32.36 18.27
CA ALA A 176 6.20 -33.31 18.95
C ALA A 176 4.70 -33.05 18.70
N THR A 177 4.32 -31.81 18.39
CA THR A 177 2.92 -31.41 18.16
C THR A 177 2.59 -31.24 16.67
N LEU A 178 3.57 -31.37 15.77
CA LEU A 178 3.42 -31.05 14.36
C LEU A 178 2.38 -31.89 13.64
N LEU A 179 2.49 -33.22 13.71
CA LEU A 179 1.58 -34.14 13.00
C LEU A 179 0.13 -34.00 13.48
N ASN A 180 -0.06 -33.83 14.79
CA ASN A 180 -1.39 -33.57 15.35
C ASN A 180 -1.96 -32.23 14.83
N ALA A 181 -1.16 -31.18 14.76
CA ALA A 181 -1.58 -29.89 14.23
C ALA A 181 -1.96 -29.97 12.74
N VAL A 182 -1.20 -30.70 11.94
CA VAL A 182 -1.53 -30.95 10.52
C VAL A 182 -2.84 -31.67 10.38
N SER A 183 -3.05 -32.76 11.11
CA SER A 183 -4.31 -33.55 11.08
C SER A 183 -5.52 -32.71 11.47
N LEU A 184 -5.43 -31.93 12.55
CA LEU A 184 -6.50 -31.05 13.01
C LEU A 184 -6.80 -29.95 11.99
N THR A 185 -5.77 -29.34 11.40
CA THR A 185 -5.97 -28.27 10.41
C THR A 185 -6.58 -28.80 9.12
N ARG A 186 -6.22 -30.02 8.66
CA ARG A 186 -6.85 -30.70 7.52
C ARG A 186 -8.34 -30.95 7.78
N ALA A 187 -8.69 -31.48 8.97
CA ALA A 187 -10.09 -31.75 9.33
C ALA A 187 -10.91 -30.46 9.37
N GLU A 188 -10.38 -29.39 9.96
CA GLU A 188 -11.02 -28.07 9.98
C GLU A 188 -11.17 -27.49 8.55
N ALA A 189 -10.16 -27.64 7.70
CA ALA A 189 -10.15 -27.16 6.32
C ALA A 189 -11.21 -27.89 5.49
N LEU A 190 -11.29 -29.21 5.61
CA LEU A 190 -12.30 -30.02 4.92
C LEU A 190 -13.72 -29.61 5.34
N ALA A 191 -13.96 -29.45 6.64
CA ALA A 191 -15.26 -29.05 7.17
C ALA A 191 -15.69 -27.64 6.76
N ALA A 192 -14.74 -26.68 6.75
CA ALA A 192 -15.04 -25.27 6.49
C ALA A 192 -15.01 -24.88 5.01
N PHE A 193 -14.15 -25.54 4.21
CA PHE A 193 -13.85 -25.12 2.82
C PHE A 193 -14.05 -26.24 1.79
N GLY A 194 -14.38 -27.46 2.22
CA GLY A 194 -14.53 -28.62 1.34
C GLY A 194 -13.22 -29.11 0.72
N ASN A 195 -12.07 -28.67 1.23
CA ASN A 195 -10.74 -29.00 0.76
C ASN A 195 -9.80 -29.13 1.96
N ASP A 196 -9.10 -30.26 2.06
CA ASP A 196 -8.21 -30.60 3.16
C ASP A 196 -6.73 -30.26 2.91
N MET A 197 -6.42 -29.63 1.79
CA MET A 197 -5.04 -29.22 1.47
C MET A 197 -4.54 -28.20 2.47
N VAL A 198 -3.36 -28.48 3.05
CA VAL A 198 -2.66 -27.59 3.98
C VAL A 198 -1.21 -27.39 3.56
N TYR A 199 -0.66 -26.24 3.93
CA TYR A 199 0.72 -25.82 3.69
C TYR A 199 1.41 -25.57 5.01
N MET A 200 2.73 -25.67 5.03
CA MET A 200 3.55 -25.32 6.17
C MET A 200 4.47 -24.14 5.81
N GLU A 201 4.57 -23.18 6.69
CA GLU A 201 5.47 -22.02 6.54
C GLU A 201 6.16 -21.72 7.86
N LYS A 202 7.31 -21.02 7.80
CA LYS A 202 7.94 -20.41 8.97
C LYS A 202 6.95 -19.46 9.64
N PHE A 203 6.77 -19.59 10.95
CA PHE A 203 5.99 -18.62 11.72
C PHE A 203 6.91 -17.51 12.24
N LEU A 204 6.53 -16.27 11.97
CA LEU A 204 7.20 -15.07 12.45
C LEU A 204 6.43 -14.53 13.66
N GLU A 205 7.10 -14.42 14.81
CA GLU A 205 6.44 -14.12 16.08
C GLU A 205 6.28 -12.61 16.32
N ASN A 206 7.29 -11.83 15.93
CA ASN A 206 7.35 -10.39 16.17
C ASN A 206 7.89 -9.62 14.95
N PRO A 207 7.37 -9.88 13.75
CA PRO A 207 7.90 -9.25 12.55
C PRO A 207 7.55 -7.77 12.50
N ARG A 208 8.39 -7.02 11.79
CA ARG A 208 8.07 -5.68 11.31
C ARG A 208 7.58 -5.77 9.87
N HIS A 209 6.73 -4.84 9.47
CA HIS A 209 6.31 -4.67 8.09
C HIS A 209 7.23 -3.62 7.44
N VAL A 210 8.16 -4.10 6.63
CA VAL A 210 9.10 -3.25 5.88
C VAL A 210 8.89 -3.47 4.40
N GLU A 211 8.83 -2.39 3.63
CA GLU A 211 8.51 -2.47 2.20
C GLU A 211 9.46 -1.61 1.36
N PHE A 212 9.72 -2.03 0.12
CA PHE A 212 10.60 -1.32 -0.81
C PHE A 212 9.83 -0.71 -1.97
N GLN A 213 9.95 0.61 -2.13
CA GLN A 213 9.41 1.33 -3.28
C GLN A 213 10.28 1.10 -4.51
N VAL A 214 9.66 0.74 -5.63
CA VAL A 214 10.33 0.63 -6.92
C VAL A 214 9.67 1.50 -7.97
N LEU A 215 10.46 1.89 -8.97
CA LEU A 215 10.02 2.50 -10.21
C LEU A 215 10.69 1.78 -11.38
N SER A 216 9.94 1.48 -12.42
CA SER A 216 10.43 0.85 -13.66
C SER A 216 9.84 1.51 -14.88
N ASP A 217 10.63 1.61 -15.94
CA ASP A 217 10.17 2.10 -17.24
C ASP A 217 10.01 0.96 -18.26
N THR A 218 9.69 1.31 -19.51
CA THR A 218 9.58 0.36 -20.62
C THR A 218 10.89 0.14 -21.37
N HIS A 219 11.99 0.80 -20.93
CA HIS A 219 13.31 0.77 -21.56
C HIS A 219 14.29 -0.18 -20.82
N GLY A 220 13.79 -0.91 -19.81
CA GLY A 220 14.58 -1.86 -19.03
C GLY A 220 15.24 -1.25 -17.80
N ASN A 221 14.98 0.01 -17.50
CA ASN A 221 15.47 0.63 -16.27
C ASN A 221 14.53 0.32 -15.11
N ALA A 222 15.10 -0.03 -13.98
CA ALA A 222 14.39 -0.21 -12.71
C ALA A 222 15.28 0.26 -11.57
N VAL A 223 14.69 1.02 -10.65
CA VAL A 223 15.35 1.57 -9.46
C VAL A 223 14.52 1.30 -8.22
N HIS A 224 15.16 1.29 -7.05
CA HIS A 224 14.48 1.37 -5.77
C HIS A 224 14.66 2.75 -5.14
N LEU A 225 13.66 3.21 -4.41
CA LEU A 225 13.65 4.48 -3.71
C LEU A 225 13.81 4.32 -2.18
N GLY A 226 14.43 3.22 -1.76
CA GLY A 226 14.55 2.86 -0.35
C GLY A 226 13.30 2.19 0.21
N GLU A 227 13.35 1.98 1.52
CA GLU A 227 12.31 1.27 2.26
C GLU A 227 11.47 2.20 3.13
N ARG A 228 10.28 1.69 3.48
CA ARG A 228 9.38 2.24 4.50
C ARG A 228 9.14 1.23 5.60
N ASP A 229 8.92 1.69 6.81
CA ASP A 229 8.36 0.89 7.91
C ASP A 229 6.87 1.20 8.06
N CYS A 230 6.06 0.15 7.98
CA CYS A 230 4.60 0.22 8.10
C CYS A 230 4.08 -0.68 9.23
N SER A 231 4.91 -0.92 10.26
CA SER A 231 4.59 -1.82 11.36
C SER A 231 3.54 -1.27 12.31
N MET A 232 3.37 0.07 12.36
CA MET A 232 2.35 0.69 13.18
C MET A 232 0.98 0.55 12.51
N GLN A 233 0.31 -0.57 12.79
CA GLN A 233 -0.94 -0.98 12.16
C GLN A 233 -1.96 -1.51 13.17
N ARG A 234 -3.23 -1.47 12.78
CA ARG A 234 -4.36 -2.01 13.53
C ARG A 234 -5.20 -2.88 12.60
N ARG A 235 -5.43 -4.13 12.96
CA ARG A 235 -6.18 -5.11 12.13
C ARG A 235 -5.69 -5.15 10.69
N HIS A 236 -4.36 -5.19 10.53
CA HIS A 236 -3.66 -5.14 9.24
C HIS A 236 -3.86 -3.87 8.42
N GLN A 237 -4.41 -2.80 9.02
CA GLN A 237 -4.48 -1.48 8.41
C GLN A 237 -3.35 -0.61 8.94
N LYS A 238 -2.52 -0.11 8.05
CA LYS A 238 -1.43 0.82 8.36
C LYS A 238 -2.02 2.11 8.96
N VAL A 239 -1.43 2.62 10.01
CA VAL A 239 -1.88 3.82 10.76
C VAL A 239 -0.82 4.90 10.71
N VAL A 240 0.45 4.52 10.92
CA VAL A 240 1.62 5.39 10.79
C VAL A 240 2.67 4.67 9.95
N GLU A 241 3.25 5.39 9.02
CA GLU A 241 4.34 4.93 8.17
C GLU A 241 5.53 5.87 8.26
N GLU A 242 6.73 5.35 8.09
CA GLU A 242 7.96 6.14 8.13
C GLU A 242 9.01 5.68 7.10
N ALA A 243 9.83 6.59 6.65
CA ALA A 243 10.98 6.34 5.78
C ALA A 243 12.19 7.19 6.21
N PRO A 244 13.41 6.60 6.18
CA PRO A 244 13.70 5.18 6.03
C PRO A 244 13.29 4.37 7.28
N ALA A 245 13.21 3.04 7.15
CA ALA A 245 12.85 2.17 8.28
C ALA A 245 13.93 2.17 9.36
N PRO A 246 13.57 2.40 10.65
CA PRO A 246 14.55 2.39 11.74
C PRO A 246 15.33 1.08 11.81
N GLY A 247 16.67 1.18 11.97
CA GLY A 247 17.55 0.02 12.15
C GLY A 247 17.87 -0.74 10.85
N ILE A 248 17.40 -0.33 9.69
CA ILE A 248 17.86 -0.85 8.39
C ILE A 248 19.09 -0.05 7.95
N THR A 249 20.22 -0.73 7.82
CA THR A 249 21.48 -0.08 7.42
C THR A 249 21.49 0.25 5.91
N PRO A 250 22.32 1.22 5.46
CA PRO A 250 22.47 1.51 4.03
C PRO A 250 22.83 0.27 3.20
N GLU A 251 23.70 -0.60 3.70
CA GLU A 251 24.16 -1.81 3.00
C GLU A 251 23.00 -2.82 2.82
N VAL A 252 22.16 -2.97 3.84
CA VAL A 252 20.96 -3.84 3.78
C VAL A 252 19.95 -3.26 2.80
N ARG A 253 19.74 -1.94 2.84
CA ARG A 253 18.87 -1.21 1.90
C ARG A 253 19.28 -1.41 0.45
N GLU A 254 20.55 -1.17 0.13
CA GLU A 254 21.08 -1.33 -1.23
C GLU A 254 20.96 -2.78 -1.71
N ARG A 255 21.32 -3.74 -0.86
CA ARG A 255 21.22 -5.14 -1.19
C ARG A 255 19.80 -5.59 -1.49
N MET A 256 18.84 -5.23 -0.62
CA MET A 256 17.44 -5.64 -0.78
C MET A 256 16.73 -4.85 -1.86
N GLY A 257 16.90 -3.53 -1.89
CA GLY A 257 16.35 -2.68 -2.93
C GLY A 257 16.87 -3.07 -4.33
N GLY A 258 18.17 -3.39 -4.45
CA GLY A 258 18.76 -3.89 -5.69
C GLY A 258 18.13 -5.20 -6.16
N ARG A 259 17.81 -6.14 -5.24
CA ARG A 259 17.06 -7.37 -5.58
C ARG A 259 15.64 -7.07 -6.07
N CYS A 260 14.94 -6.12 -5.45
CA CYS A 260 13.61 -5.70 -5.89
C CYS A 260 13.65 -5.06 -7.28
N ALA A 261 14.61 -4.18 -7.55
CA ALA A 261 14.82 -3.58 -8.87
C ALA A 261 15.16 -4.64 -9.94
N GLU A 262 16.01 -5.61 -9.62
CA GLU A 262 16.35 -6.71 -10.53
C GLU A 262 15.13 -7.63 -10.79
N ALA A 263 14.31 -7.89 -9.78
CA ALA A 263 13.05 -8.62 -9.96
C ALA A 263 12.12 -7.89 -10.92
N CYS A 264 12.01 -6.55 -10.82
CA CYS A 264 11.23 -5.74 -11.76
C CYS A 264 11.70 -5.91 -13.19
N ARG A 265 13.04 -5.91 -13.44
CA ARG A 265 13.60 -6.14 -14.79
C ARG A 265 13.23 -7.52 -15.34
N LYS A 266 13.35 -8.56 -14.50
CA LYS A 266 13.05 -9.95 -14.88
C LYS A 266 11.58 -10.19 -15.26
N ILE A 267 10.65 -9.56 -14.53
CA ILE A 267 9.21 -9.70 -14.82
C ILE A 267 8.70 -8.65 -15.81
N GLY A 268 9.57 -7.75 -16.29
CA GLY A 268 9.17 -6.67 -17.20
C GLY A 268 8.18 -5.69 -16.60
N TYR A 269 8.38 -5.35 -15.31
CA TYR A 269 7.52 -4.42 -14.58
C TYR A 269 7.57 -3.01 -15.18
N ARG A 270 6.44 -2.29 -15.14
CA ARG A 270 6.30 -0.90 -15.61
C ARG A 270 5.54 -0.08 -14.57
N GLY A 271 6.02 1.13 -14.28
CA GLY A 271 5.40 2.07 -13.35
C GLY A 271 5.91 1.94 -11.92
N ALA A 272 5.13 2.48 -10.98
CA ALA A 272 5.41 2.38 -9.55
C ALA A 272 4.91 1.06 -8.97
N GLY A 273 5.68 0.46 -8.10
CA GLY A 273 5.32 -0.74 -7.35
C GLY A 273 5.99 -0.77 -6.00
N THR A 274 5.49 -1.64 -5.12
CA THR A 274 6.04 -1.81 -3.78
C THR A 274 6.12 -3.28 -3.44
N PHE A 275 7.31 -3.73 -3.03
CA PHE A 275 7.53 -5.07 -2.48
C PHE A 275 7.34 -5.03 -0.98
N GLU A 276 6.38 -5.75 -0.45
CA GLU A 276 6.12 -5.85 0.98
C GLU A 276 6.79 -7.07 1.59
N PHE A 277 7.43 -6.86 2.75
CA PHE A 277 8.16 -7.89 3.48
C PHE A 277 7.77 -7.89 4.96
N LEU A 278 7.78 -9.10 5.54
CA LEU A 278 7.97 -9.25 6.97
C LEU A 278 9.47 -9.27 7.26
N PHE A 279 9.90 -8.47 8.24
CA PHE A 279 11.29 -8.38 8.66
C PHE A 279 11.42 -8.82 10.12
N GLU A 280 12.20 -9.85 10.37
CA GLU A 280 12.47 -10.38 11.70
C GLU A 280 13.89 -10.93 11.79
N ASN A 281 14.58 -10.66 12.89
CA ASN A 281 15.93 -11.15 13.17
C ASN A 281 16.96 -10.87 12.07
N GLY A 282 16.85 -9.74 11.38
CA GLY A 282 17.77 -9.33 10.30
C GLY A 282 17.43 -9.88 8.91
N GLU A 283 16.38 -10.71 8.81
CA GLU A 283 15.96 -11.36 7.56
C GLU A 283 14.65 -10.77 7.03
N PHE A 284 14.56 -10.70 5.69
CA PHE A 284 13.36 -10.25 4.96
C PHE A 284 12.63 -11.44 4.38
N TYR A 285 11.30 -11.41 4.44
CA TYR A 285 10.44 -12.44 3.89
C TYR A 285 9.34 -11.79 3.07
N PHE A 286 9.39 -11.96 1.74
CA PHE A 286 8.42 -11.42 0.81
C PHE A 286 7.01 -11.90 1.12
N ILE A 287 6.05 -10.97 1.14
CA ILE A 287 4.64 -11.25 1.35
C ILE A 287 3.87 -11.08 0.04
N GLU A 288 3.97 -9.88 -0.55
CA GLU A 288 3.24 -9.50 -1.75
C GLU A 288 3.91 -8.30 -2.45
N MET A 289 3.49 -8.05 -3.67
CA MET A 289 3.84 -6.84 -4.42
C MET A 289 2.58 -6.07 -4.74
N ASN A 290 2.51 -4.82 -4.29
CA ASN A 290 1.46 -3.90 -4.72
C ASN A 290 1.85 -3.29 -6.06
N THR A 291 1.01 -3.54 -7.07
CA THR A 291 1.26 -3.14 -8.46
C THR A 291 0.67 -1.76 -8.79
N ARG A 292 0.86 -0.81 -7.89
CA ARG A 292 0.30 0.54 -7.91
C ARG A 292 1.09 1.48 -7.02
N VAL A 293 0.77 2.77 -7.08
CA VAL A 293 1.18 3.71 -6.02
C VAL A 293 0.47 3.35 -4.72
N GLN A 294 1.14 3.50 -3.58
CA GLN A 294 0.56 3.29 -2.26
C GLN A 294 0.17 4.60 -1.56
N VAL A 295 -0.66 4.50 -0.51
CA VAL A 295 -1.07 5.65 0.32
C VAL A 295 0.16 6.39 0.85
N GLU A 296 1.12 5.65 1.37
CA GLU A 296 2.34 6.08 2.07
C GLU A 296 3.50 6.52 1.15
N HIS A 297 3.27 6.67 -0.16
CA HIS A 297 4.30 7.18 -1.08
C HIS A 297 4.90 8.56 -0.66
N PRO A 298 4.18 9.45 0.03
CA PRO A 298 4.72 10.75 0.41
C PRO A 298 5.96 10.69 1.30
N VAL A 299 6.10 9.70 2.20
CA VAL A 299 7.32 9.62 3.04
C VAL A 299 8.55 9.31 2.19
N THR A 300 8.42 8.46 1.17
CA THR A 300 9.50 8.19 0.20
C THR A 300 9.81 9.43 -0.63
N GLU A 301 8.80 10.15 -1.11
CA GLU A 301 8.99 11.38 -1.88
C GLU A 301 9.77 12.44 -1.10
N LEU A 302 9.45 12.60 0.21
CA LEU A 302 10.10 13.61 1.05
C LEU A 302 11.57 13.28 1.35
N VAL A 303 11.93 12.00 1.49
CA VAL A 303 13.32 11.62 1.77
C VAL A 303 14.18 11.49 0.52
N THR A 304 13.57 11.24 -0.65
CA THR A 304 14.32 11.08 -1.92
C THR A 304 14.29 12.31 -2.82
N GLY A 305 13.25 13.14 -2.69
CA GLY A 305 12.98 14.24 -3.62
C GLY A 305 12.38 13.80 -4.96
N VAL A 306 12.02 12.50 -5.11
CA VAL A 306 11.42 11.96 -6.32
C VAL A 306 9.90 12.07 -6.24
N ASP A 307 9.24 12.69 -7.20
CA ASP A 307 7.79 12.71 -7.34
C ASP A 307 7.32 11.43 -8.05
N ILE A 308 6.87 10.45 -7.25
CA ILE A 308 6.48 9.11 -7.74
C ILE A 308 5.30 9.18 -8.71
N VAL A 309 4.30 10.01 -8.44
CA VAL A 309 3.10 10.13 -9.30
C VAL A 309 3.45 10.79 -10.63
N LYS A 310 4.33 11.77 -10.62
CA LYS A 310 4.85 12.40 -11.83
C LYS A 310 5.64 11.40 -12.68
N GLU A 311 6.51 10.60 -12.06
CA GLU A 311 7.25 9.53 -12.76
C GLU A 311 6.31 8.47 -13.34
N GLN A 312 5.21 8.10 -12.65
CA GLN A 312 4.20 7.21 -13.24
C GLN A 312 3.63 7.77 -14.55
N LEU A 313 3.36 9.06 -14.61
CA LEU A 313 2.82 9.73 -15.80
C LEU A 313 3.86 9.78 -16.93
N LEU A 314 5.12 10.07 -16.63
CA LEU A 314 6.21 10.10 -17.61
C LEU A 314 6.48 8.69 -18.18
N VAL A 315 6.57 7.68 -17.33
CA VAL A 315 6.74 6.28 -17.75
C VAL A 315 5.57 5.81 -18.62
N ALA A 316 4.33 6.15 -18.24
CA ALA A 316 3.15 5.83 -19.04
C ALA A 316 3.12 6.54 -20.40
N ALA A 317 3.72 7.73 -20.50
CA ALA A 317 3.92 8.44 -21.74
C ALA A 317 5.04 7.82 -22.64
N GLY A 318 5.75 6.80 -22.15
CA GLY A 318 6.84 6.12 -22.86
C GLY A 318 8.21 6.74 -22.60
N GLU A 319 8.34 7.69 -21.68
CA GLU A 319 9.62 8.27 -21.31
C GLU A 319 10.45 7.32 -20.44
N PRO A 320 11.78 7.30 -20.55
CA PRO A 320 12.64 6.62 -19.60
C PRO A 320 12.59 7.33 -18.24
N LEU A 321 12.97 6.60 -17.17
CA LEU A 321 13.18 7.22 -15.85
C LEU A 321 14.13 8.42 -15.96
N SER A 322 13.78 9.52 -15.29
CA SER A 322 14.54 10.78 -15.36
C SER A 322 15.83 10.75 -14.53
N PHE A 323 16.10 9.67 -13.82
CA PHE A 323 17.26 9.47 -12.92
C PHE A 323 17.68 8.01 -12.91
N ARG A 324 18.90 7.76 -12.43
CA ARG A 324 19.47 6.42 -12.23
C ARG A 324 19.56 6.11 -10.74
N GLN A 325 19.89 4.86 -10.39
CA GLN A 325 20.00 4.44 -8.99
C GLN A 325 21.01 5.28 -8.19
N GLU A 326 22.14 5.62 -8.80
CA GLU A 326 23.17 6.43 -8.16
C GLU A 326 22.77 7.88 -7.87
N ASP A 327 21.72 8.37 -8.51
CA ASP A 327 21.22 9.75 -8.31
C ASP A 327 20.29 9.83 -7.08
N ILE A 328 19.85 8.67 -6.58
CA ILE A 328 18.87 8.57 -5.46
C ILE A 328 19.63 8.64 -4.13
N VAL A 329 19.40 9.71 -3.39
CA VAL A 329 20.00 9.93 -2.06
C VAL A 329 18.89 10.14 -1.03
N LEU A 330 18.82 9.27 -0.02
CA LEU A 330 17.89 9.45 1.08
C LEU A 330 18.40 10.52 2.05
N ARG A 331 17.56 11.55 2.28
CA ARG A 331 17.90 12.69 3.15
C ARG A 331 16.87 12.85 4.26
N GLY A 332 17.35 12.82 5.50
CA GLY A 332 16.49 12.99 6.67
C GLY A 332 15.58 11.82 6.93
N HIS A 333 14.45 12.10 7.52
CA HIS A 333 13.44 11.12 7.92
C HIS A 333 12.04 11.70 7.76
N ALA A 334 11.09 10.93 7.26
CA ALA A 334 9.71 11.35 7.09
C ALA A 334 8.76 10.36 7.80
N ILE A 335 7.71 10.89 8.41
CA ILE A 335 6.66 10.14 9.10
C ILE A 335 5.32 10.60 8.54
N GLU A 336 4.46 9.66 8.20
CA GLU A 336 3.08 9.89 7.77
C GLU A 336 2.10 9.39 8.83
N CYS A 337 1.06 10.17 9.11
CA CYS A 337 -0.10 9.78 9.90
C CYS A 337 -1.33 9.81 8.99
N ARG A 338 -2.04 8.68 8.88
CA ARG A 338 -3.32 8.61 8.15
C ARG A 338 -4.42 9.22 9.00
N ILE A 339 -5.01 10.31 8.52
CA ILE A 339 -6.11 10.99 9.21
C ILE A 339 -7.44 10.40 8.73
N ASN A 340 -8.12 9.71 9.62
CA ASN A 340 -9.39 9.03 9.36
C ASN A 340 -10.54 9.73 10.08
N ALA A 341 -11.69 9.81 9.41
CA ALA A 341 -12.97 10.20 10.00
C ALA A 341 -13.53 9.02 10.82
N GLU A 342 -12.99 8.81 12.01
CA GLU A 342 -13.29 7.71 12.91
C GLU A 342 -13.36 8.17 14.36
N ASP A 343 -14.19 7.52 15.16
CA ASP A 343 -14.17 7.68 16.61
C ASP A 343 -12.83 7.14 17.15
N PRO A 344 -12.04 7.94 17.89
CA PRO A 344 -10.70 7.54 18.31
C PRO A 344 -10.67 6.41 19.35
N THR A 345 -11.81 6.10 19.97
CA THR A 345 -11.92 5.08 21.02
C THR A 345 -12.39 3.74 20.48
N ASN A 346 -13.44 3.74 19.66
CA ASN A 346 -14.05 2.50 19.17
C ASN A 346 -13.82 2.27 17.67
N PHE A 347 -13.15 3.21 16.99
CA PHE A 347 -12.74 3.14 15.58
C PHE A 347 -13.88 3.01 14.57
N ARG A 348 -15.10 3.37 14.96
CA ARG A 348 -16.24 3.41 14.04
C ARG A 348 -16.14 4.61 13.13
N PRO A 349 -16.47 4.47 11.82
CA PRO A 349 -16.53 5.59 10.91
C PRO A 349 -17.42 6.72 11.43
N SER A 350 -16.98 7.96 11.24
CA SER A 350 -17.68 9.18 11.65
C SER A 350 -17.97 10.08 10.44
N PRO A 351 -18.86 9.66 9.52
CA PRO A 351 -19.29 10.52 8.43
C PRO A 351 -20.03 11.74 8.95
N GLY A 352 -19.99 12.84 8.22
CA GLY A 352 -20.69 14.07 8.66
C GLY A 352 -20.18 15.33 8.00
N LEU A 353 -20.75 16.46 8.40
CA LEU A 353 -20.38 17.78 7.91
C LEU A 353 -19.17 18.31 8.68
N ILE A 354 -18.11 18.67 7.97
CA ILE A 354 -16.95 19.35 8.56
C ILE A 354 -17.29 20.84 8.70
N THR A 355 -17.34 21.32 9.93
CA THR A 355 -17.71 22.70 10.26
C THR A 355 -16.50 23.64 10.33
N THR A 356 -15.36 23.12 10.79
CA THR A 356 -14.10 23.87 10.90
C THR A 356 -12.95 23.02 10.39
N VAL A 357 -12.04 23.63 9.63
CA VAL A 357 -10.79 23.02 9.18
C VAL A 357 -9.65 24.01 9.35
N HIS A 358 -8.61 23.61 10.08
CA HIS A 358 -7.30 24.25 10.03
C HIS A 358 -6.23 23.19 9.80
N MET A 359 -5.42 23.38 8.76
CA MET A 359 -4.32 22.49 8.42
C MET A 359 -3.01 23.06 8.94
N PRO A 360 -2.15 22.24 9.59
CA PRO A 360 -0.88 22.69 10.10
C PRO A 360 0.08 23.05 8.96
N GLY A 361 1.10 23.83 9.27
CA GLY A 361 2.12 24.27 8.33
C GLY A 361 3.52 24.24 8.94
N GLY A 362 4.44 24.96 8.31
CA GLY A 362 5.81 25.11 8.73
C GLY A 362 6.79 24.18 8.00
N PRO A 363 8.10 24.32 8.33
CA PRO A 363 9.16 23.57 7.64
C PRO A 363 8.97 22.05 7.74
N GLY A 364 8.98 21.38 6.58
CA GLY A 364 8.89 19.92 6.51
C GLY A 364 7.49 19.34 6.80
N ILE A 365 6.44 20.16 6.83
CA ILE A 365 5.05 19.68 6.96
C ILE A 365 4.40 19.64 5.58
N ARG A 366 3.82 18.47 5.25
CA ARG A 366 2.99 18.24 4.06
C ARG A 366 1.65 17.68 4.48
N VAL A 367 0.58 18.19 3.88
CA VAL A 367 -0.78 17.69 4.08
C VAL A 367 -1.38 17.33 2.73
N ASP A 368 -1.66 16.05 2.52
CA ASP A 368 -2.40 15.56 1.36
C ASP A 368 -3.83 15.26 1.78
N THR A 369 -4.76 16.14 1.42
CA THR A 369 -6.18 16.03 1.81
C THR A 369 -7.10 16.64 0.77
N HIS A 370 -8.31 16.11 0.69
CA HIS A 370 -9.40 16.62 -0.16
C HIS A 370 -10.44 17.40 0.62
N ILE A 371 -10.39 17.41 1.96
CA ILE A 371 -11.41 18.07 2.78
C ILE A 371 -11.25 19.58 2.79
N TYR A 372 -12.35 20.25 3.10
CA TYR A 372 -12.46 21.69 3.29
C TYR A 372 -13.65 22.01 4.21
N GLN A 373 -13.70 23.21 4.74
CA GLN A 373 -14.85 23.65 5.55
C GLN A 373 -16.13 23.59 4.75
N GLY A 374 -17.15 22.95 5.27
CA GLY A 374 -18.43 22.70 4.59
C GLY A 374 -18.46 21.40 3.76
N TYR A 375 -17.34 20.65 3.69
CA TYR A 375 -17.35 19.34 3.05
C TYR A 375 -18.10 18.31 3.92
N ARG A 376 -18.92 17.48 3.29
CA ARG A 376 -19.61 16.37 3.95
C ARG A 376 -18.88 15.06 3.65
N VAL A 377 -18.28 14.44 4.66
CA VAL A 377 -17.70 13.11 4.55
C VAL A 377 -18.82 12.09 4.33
N PRO A 378 -18.84 11.38 3.19
CA PRO A 378 -19.88 10.41 2.88
C PRO A 378 -19.66 9.09 3.63
N PRO A 379 -20.73 8.32 3.92
CA PRO A 379 -20.62 7.04 4.60
C PRO A 379 -20.32 5.84 3.67
N TYR A 380 -20.09 6.07 2.39
CA TYR A 380 -20.03 5.03 1.35
C TYR A 380 -18.62 4.50 1.05
N TYR A 381 -17.58 5.20 1.50
CA TYR A 381 -16.19 4.94 1.15
C TYR A 381 -15.33 4.82 2.39
N ASP A 382 -14.03 4.53 2.18
CA ASP A 382 -13.05 4.49 3.25
C ASP A 382 -13.06 5.79 4.08
N SER A 383 -12.77 5.67 5.38
CA SER A 383 -12.83 6.79 6.34
C SER A 383 -11.64 7.75 6.22
N MET A 384 -10.60 7.43 5.44
CA MET A 384 -9.41 8.27 5.31
C MET A 384 -9.74 9.59 4.60
N ILE A 385 -9.52 10.70 5.30
CA ILE A 385 -9.78 12.05 4.82
C ILE A 385 -8.52 12.87 4.50
N GLY A 386 -7.37 12.35 4.85
CA GLY A 386 -6.09 12.99 4.56
C GLY A 386 -4.91 12.26 5.15
N LYS A 387 -3.73 12.75 4.81
CA LYS A 387 -2.43 12.31 5.31
C LYS A 387 -1.68 13.53 5.82
N LEU A 388 -1.20 13.46 7.04
CA LEU A 388 -0.29 14.44 7.61
C LEU A 388 1.11 13.85 7.58
N VAL A 389 2.05 14.53 6.94
CA VAL A 389 3.41 14.04 6.78
C VAL A 389 4.39 15.07 7.34
N ALA A 390 5.32 14.63 8.17
CA ALA A 390 6.37 15.46 8.73
C ALA A 390 7.73 14.92 8.30
N HIS A 391 8.59 15.79 7.77
CA HIS A 391 9.97 15.50 7.41
C HIS A 391 10.92 16.28 8.28
N GLY A 392 12.01 15.67 8.71
CA GLY A 392 13.11 16.31 9.45
C GLY A 392 14.47 15.77 8.99
N ASP A 393 15.53 16.46 9.34
CA ASP A 393 16.92 16.02 9.10
C ASP A 393 17.28 14.76 9.91
N THR A 394 16.56 14.52 11.01
CA THR A 394 16.63 13.31 11.82
C THR A 394 15.24 12.79 12.14
N ARG A 395 15.13 11.51 12.55
CA ARG A 395 13.88 10.92 13.01
C ARG A 395 13.29 11.66 14.21
N ALA A 396 14.13 12.06 15.17
CA ALA A 396 13.70 12.86 16.33
C ALA A 396 13.09 14.20 15.90
N THR A 397 13.68 14.88 14.93
CA THR A 397 13.14 16.12 14.35
C THR A 397 11.80 15.88 13.65
N ALA A 398 11.67 14.78 12.89
CA ALA A 398 10.42 14.42 12.22
C ALA A 398 9.30 14.15 13.24
N ILE A 399 9.59 13.41 14.34
CA ILE A 399 8.64 13.17 15.45
C ILE A 399 8.22 14.49 16.08
N ALA A 400 9.15 15.37 16.43
CA ALA A 400 8.85 16.66 17.05
C ALA A 400 7.99 17.55 16.14
N ARG A 401 8.27 17.58 14.84
CA ARG A 401 7.44 18.29 13.85
C ARG A 401 6.05 17.69 13.74
N MET A 402 5.94 16.35 13.75
CA MET A 402 4.65 15.67 13.73
C MET A 402 3.83 15.97 14.99
N GLN A 403 4.43 15.95 16.18
CA GLN A 403 3.77 16.31 17.44
C GLN A 403 3.21 17.74 17.38
N THR A 404 4.01 18.70 16.88
CA THR A 404 3.57 20.09 16.70
C THR A 404 2.40 20.16 15.71
N ALA A 405 2.52 19.52 14.55
CA ALA A 405 1.47 19.53 13.53
C ALA A 405 0.17 18.86 13.99
N LEU A 406 0.26 17.78 14.78
CA LEU A 406 -0.91 17.12 15.39
C LEU A 406 -1.55 17.97 16.51
N SER A 407 -0.82 18.87 17.12
CA SER A 407 -1.40 19.82 18.09
C SER A 407 -2.08 21.03 17.43
N GLU A 408 -1.67 21.34 16.19
CA GLU A 408 -2.15 22.50 15.43
C GLU A 408 -3.37 22.16 14.55
N ILE A 409 -3.45 20.91 14.04
CA ILE A 409 -4.54 20.50 13.14
C ILE A 409 -5.90 20.56 13.84
N VAL A 410 -6.88 21.20 13.18
CA VAL A 410 -8.27 21.28 13.67
C VAL A 410 -9.21 20.75 12.61
N ILE A 411 -10.01 19.74 12.98
CA ILE A 411 -11.12 19.22 12.15
C ILE A 411 -12.31 19.01 13.07
N GLU A 412 -13.36 19.84 12.90
CA GLU A 412 -14.56 19.80 13.73
C GLU A 412 -15.80 19.42 12.91
N GLY A 413 -16.84 18.95 13.60
CA GLY A 413 -18.09 18.48 13.04
C GLY A 413 -18.14 16.97 12.82
N ILE A 414 -16.97 16.30 12.86
CA ILE A 414 -16.80 14.85 12.82
C ILE A 414 -15.79 14.41 13.87
N LYS A 415 -15.74 13.12 14.18
CA LYS A 415 -14.65 12.55 14.98
C LYS A 415 -13.51 12.12 14.07
N THR A 416 -12.28 12.22 14.57
CA THR A 416 -11.07 11.79 13.86
C THR A 416 -10.15 10.98 14.78
N ASN A 417 -9.23 10.22 14.17
CA ASN A 417 -8.20 9.46 14.88
C ASN A 417 -6.98 10.32 15.29
N ILE A 418 -7.02 11.64 15.18
CA ILE A 418 -5.93 12.53 15.59
C ILE A 418 -5.45 12.27 17.03
N PRO A 419 -6.32 12.06 18.04
CA PRO A 419 -5.88 11.74 19.40
C PRO A 419 -5.01 10.47 19.47
N LEU A 420 -5.33 9.43 18.70
CA LEU A 420 -4.52 8.22 18.60
C LEU A 420 -3.11 8.54 18.08
N HIS A 421 -2.99 9.38 17.07
CA HIS A 421 -1.69 9.77 16.53
C HIS A 421 -0.87 10.59 17.54
N GLN A 422 -1.52 11.46 18.33
CA GLN A 422 -0.85 12.20 19.41
C GLN A 422 -0.27 11.24 20.47
N GLU A 423 -1.02 10.20 20.83
CA GLU A 423 -0.56 9.16 21.77
C GLU A 423 0.60 8.33 21.18
N ILE A 424 0.54 7.97 19.90
CA ILE A 424 1.63 7.23 19.22
C ILE A 424 2.90 8.08 19.16
N MET A 425 2.79 9.35 18.79
CA MET A 425 3.96 10.23 18.67
C MET A 425 4.58 10.58 20.05
N ALA A 426 3.83 10.48 21.14
CA ALA A 426 4.33 10.64 22.53
C ALA A 426 4.89 9.34 23.12
N ASP A 427 4.75 8.21 22.43
CA ASP A 427 5.13 6.89 22.93
C ASP A 427 6.64 6.66 22.85
N ALA A 428 7.24 6.31 24.01
CA ALA A 428 8.67 6.04 24.10
C ALA A 428 9.12 4.83 23.24
N ALA A 429 8.28 3.80 23.10
CA ALA A 429 8.62 2.64 22.27
C ALA A 429 8.56 2.98 20.78
N PHE A 430 7.60 3.81 20.35
CA PHE A 430 7.62 4.36 18.99
C PHE A 430 8.86 5.23 18.77
N ALA A 431 9.18 6.11 19.72
CA ALA A 431 10.36 6.97 19.66
C ALA A 431 11.67 6.19 19.58
N ALA A 432 11.76 5.03 20.25
CA ALA A 432 12.91 4.14 20.17
C ALA A 432 13.08 3.48 18.79
N GLY A 433 12.00 3.34 18.02
CA GLY A 433 11.97 2.68 16.71
C GLY A 433 11.89 1.16 16.78
N GLY A 434 11.51 0.53 15.66
CA GLY A 434 11.52 -0.92 15.54
C GLY A 434 10.34 -1.65 16.20
N ALA A 435 9.23 -0.97 16.49
CA ALA A 435 7.99 -1.61 16.92
C ALA A 435 7.52 -2.64 15.88
N ASN A 436 7.04 -3.81 16.35
CA ASN A 436 6.52 -4.87 15.47
C ASN A 436 5.03 -4.65 15.14
N ILE A 437 4.50 -5.47 14.20
CA ILE A 437 3.12 -5.34 13.71
C ILE A 437 2.03 -5.54 14.78
N HIS A 438 2.35 -6.17 15.92
CA HIS A 438 1.42 -6.43 17.02
C HIS A 438 1.44 -5.34 18.09
N TYR A 439 2.37 -4.38 17.98
CA TYR A 439 2.62 -3.39 19.04
C TYR A 439 1.39 -2.54 19.34
N LEU A 440 0.79 -1.95 18.30
CA LEU A 440 -0.34 -1.03 18.48
C LEU A 440 -1.58 -1.73 19.04
N GLU A 441 -1.89 -2.93 18.56
CA GLU A 441 -3.02 -3.72 19.05
C GLU A 441 -2.87 -4.11 20.52
N LYS A 442 -1.68 -4.58 20.92
CA LYS A 442 -1.36 -4.86 22.31
C LYS A 442 -1.51 -3.62 23.22
N LYS A 443 -1.04 -2.46 22.74
CA LYS A 443 -1.16 -1.19 23.46
C LYS A 443 -2.61 -0.76 23.63
N LEU A 444 -3.47 -1.00 22.64
CA LEU A 444 -4.89 -0.67 22.65
C LEU A 444 -5.76 -1.73 23.35
N GLY A 445 -5.19 -2.87 23.76
CA GLY A 445 -5.92 -3.97 24.39
C GLY A 445 -6.87 -4.70 23.42
N LEU A 446 -6.53 -4.74 22.14
CA LEU A 446 -7.30 -5.35 21.05
C LEU A 446 -6.84 -6.78 20.75
#